data_6907ed2d17ec77539ad882d18c07b361
#
_entry.id   6907ed2d17ec77539ad882d18c07b361
#
_cell.length_a   1.000
_cell.length_b   1.000
_cell.length_c   1.000
_cell.angle_alpha   90.00
_cell.angle_beta   90.00
_cell.angle_gamma   90.00
#
_symmetry.space_group_name_H-M   'P 1'
#
loop_
_entity.id
_entity.type
_entity.pdbx_description
1 polymer ?
#
loop_
_entity_poly.entity_id
_entity_poly.type
_entity_poly.pdbx_seq_one_letter_code
_entity_poly.pdbx_strand_id
1 'polypeptide(L)'
;MKAVLLENPGPVEGQPLRITDVDLPEPGLGQLLVKVSACGVCRSNLHMVEGDWLPGNPAFTPIIPGHELVGTVSAVGSGVTAFVIGDRVGVMPLWSTCMRCEFCMTGREQLCQSKQITGETVHGGYAEYVLATADHTYVVPENLGDAEAAPLFCPGITAYGSVSKAQLSPTRSVAVFGIGGVGHVVLQMAALHGGEVVAVTRSEQHRELALEVGATRVVDATRGDPGELLAKQGGVDATIVFAPSDVSVRQALTATKPGGTVIVGVNASLGALPFADEKTVVGSLLGSRFEMQEVLRLASEGKLRTVTETYDLDQAHDVLRRLKEGRVRARAVLLV
;
A
#
# COMPACT_ATOMS: atom_id res chain seq x y z
N MET A 1 9.82 -6.90 -24.89
CA MET A 1 10.16 -6.13 -23.70
C MET A 1 10.52 -7.08 -22.55
N LYS A 2 11.46 -6.68 -21.70
CA LYS A 2 11.85 -7.45 -20.52
C LYS A 2 10.75 -7.39 -19.44
N ALA A 3 10.44 -8.52 -18.82
CA ALA A 3 9.45 -8.61 -17.77
C ALA A 3 9.78 -9.73 -16.76
N VAL A 4 9.26 -9.59 -15.55
CA VAL A 4 9.29 -10.62 -14.49
C VAL A 4 7.93 -11.30 -14.48
N LEU A 5 7.88 -12.56 -14.85
CA LEU A 5 6.64 -13.33 -15.04
C LEU A 5 6.44 -14.36 -13.91
N LEU A 6 5.24 -14.42 -13.37
CA LEU A 6 4.76 -15.49 -12.50
C LEU A 6 3.89 -16.44 -13.32
N GLU A 7 4.35 -17.67 -13.52
CA GLU A 7 3.58 -18.70 -14.21
C GLU A 7 2.84 -19.60 -13.22
N ASN A 8 3.54 -20.02 -12.19
CA ASN A 8 3.01 -20.92 -11.16
C ASN A 8 3.34 -20.35 -9.78
N PRO A 9 2.36 -19.98 -8.97
CA PRO A 9 2.59 -19.58 -7.59
C PRO A 9 3.25 -20.68 -6.77
N GLY A 10 4.13 -20.28 -5.85
CA GLY A 10 4.85 -21.19 -4.96
C GLY A 10 5.74 -20.43 -3.99
N PRO A 11 6.33 -21.13 -3.00
CA PRO A 11 7.20 -20.50 -2.01
C PRO A 11 8.29 -19.66 -2.68
N VAL A 12 8.48 -18.43 -2.18
CA VAL A 12 9.47 -17.49 -2.75
C VAL A 12 10.90 -18.08 -2.74
N GLU A 13 11.21 -18.98 -1.83
CA GLU A 13 12.49 -19.69 -1.77
C GLU A 13 12.72 -20.61 -2.99
N GLY A 14 11.65 -21.07 -3.64
CA GLY A 14 11.66 -21.88 -4.86
C GLY A 14 11.83 -21.11 -6.16
N GLN A 15 12.00 -19.79 -6.10
CA GLN A 15 12.17 -18.90 -7.24
C GLN A 15 11.06 -19.01 -8.31
N PRO A 16 9.79 -18.77 -7.95
CA PRO A 16 8.67 -18.92 -8.88
C PRO A 16 8.59 -17.81 -9.95
N LEU A 17 9.36 -16.75 -9.81
CA LEU A 17 9.42 -15.65 -10.79
C LEU A 17 10.50 -15.94 -11.86
N ARG A 18 10.15 -15.67 -13.13
CA ARG A 18 11.05 -15.81 -14.26
C ARG A 18 11.21 -14.50 -15.01
N ILE A 19 12.45 -14.07 -15.21
CA ILE A 19 12.77 -12.95 -16.09
C ILE A 19 12.73 -13.45 -17.53
N THR A 20 11.99 -12.80 -18.40
CA THR A 20 11.79 -13.21 -19.78
C THR A 20 11.43 -12.03 -20.67
N ASP A 21 11.60 -12.21 -21.98
CA ASP A 21 11.05 -11.30 -22.97
C ASP A 21 9.60 -11.67 -23.29
N VAL A 22 8.74 -10.66 -23.34
CA VAL A 22 7.35 -10.76 -23.76
C VAL A 22 7.06 -9.71 -24.83
N ASP A 23 5.98 -9.89 -25.58
CA ASP A 23 5.56 -8.92 -26.58
C ASP A 23 5.23 -7.57 -25.95
N LEU A 24 5.54 -6.49 -26.68
CA LEU A 24 5.16 -5.14 -26.28
C LEU A 24 3.65 -4.98 -26.50
N PRO A 25 2.84 -4.67 -25.49
CA PRO A 25 1.39 -4.52 -25.69
C PRO A 25 1.07 -3.18 -26.35
N GLU A 26 -0.05 -3.14 -27.09
CA GLU A 26 -0.58 -1.93 -27.69
C GLU A 26 -1.75 -1.37 -26.88
N PRO A 27 -1.79 -0.03 -26.63
CA PRO A 27 -2.87 0.57 -25.86
C PRO A 27 -4.18 0.63 -26.67
N GLY A 28 -5.24 0.03 -26.12
CA GLY A 28 -6.59 0.07 -26.66
C GLY A 28 -7.35 1.37 -26.29
N LEU A 29 -8.67 1.35 -26.48
CA LEU A 29 -9.54 2.47 -26.14
C LEU A 29 -9.42 2.84 -24.65
N GLY A 30 -9.14 4.11 -24.36
CA GLY A 30 -9.00 4.64 -22.98
C GLY A 30 -7.75 4.19 -22.25
N GLN A 31 -6.77 3.60 -22.94
CA GLN A 31 -5.55 3.08 -22.34
C GLN A 31 -4.31 3.90 -22.72
N LEU A 32 -3.30 3.78 -21.89
CA LEU A 32 -1.96 4.32 -22.08
C LEU A 32 -0.96 3.16 -22.06
N LEU A 33 0.08 3.25 -22.87
CA LEU A 33 1.30 2.48 -22.70
C LEU A 33 2.30 3.33 -21.91
N VAL A 34 2.68 2.85 -20.74
CA VAL A 34 3.62 3.55 -19.86
C VAL A 34 4.95 2.80 -19.87
N LYS A 35 6.05 3.51 -20.21
CA LYS A 35 7.42 3.03 -19.98
C LYS A 35 7.72 3.18 -18.50
N VAL A 36 7.90 2.07 -17.80
CA VAL A 36 8.10 2.06 -16.35
C VAL A 36 9.52 2.52 -16.04
N SER A 37 9.68 3.36 -15.03
CA SER A 37 10.97 3.76 -14.47
C SER A 37 11.20 3.22 -13.07
N ALA A 38 10.12 3.08 -12.27
CA ALA A 38 10.19 2.55 -10.92
C ALA A 38 8.90 1.81 -10.55
N CYS A 39 9.03 0.67 -9.84
CA CYS A 39 7.89 -0.07 -9.32
C CYS A 39 8.15 -0.54 -7.88
N GLY A 40 7.28 -0.15 -6.94
CA GLY A 40 7.36 -0.57 -5.54
C GLY A 40 7.03 -2.05 -5.35
N VAL A 41 7.65 -2.65 -4.33
CA VAL A 41 7.47 -4.07 -3.97
C VAL A 41 6.53 -4.19 -2.78
N CYS A 42 5.30 -4.64 -3.03
CA CYS A 42 4.26 -4.80 -2.02
C CYS A 42 4.25 -6.20 -1.39
N ARG A 43 3.81 -6.28 -0.14
CA ARG A 43 3.59 -7.58 0.49
C ARG A 43 2.47 -8.37 -0.19
N SER A 44 1.47 -7.72 -0.80
CA SER A 44 0.47 -8.41 -1.61
C SER A 44 1.07 -9.12 -2.81
N ASN A 45 2.13 -8.54 -3.43
CA ASN A 45 2.86 -9.22 -4.49
C ASN A 45 3.56 -10.49 -3.98
N LEU A 46 4.13 -10.46 -2.76
CA LEU A 46 4.68 -11.66 -2.13
C LEU A 46 3.60 -12.73 -1.92
N HIS A 47 2.46 -12.36 -1.33
CA HIS A 47 1.35 -13.29 -1.12
C HIS A 47 0.82 -13.87 -2.43
N MET A 48 0.71 -13.05 -3.48
CA MET A 48 0.31 -13.51 -4.80
C MET A 48 1.32 -14.51 -5.39
N VAL A 49 2.62 -14.20 -5.27
CA VAL A 49 3.71 -15.08 -5.72
C VAL A 49 3.70 -16.41 -4.96
N GLU A 50 3.41 -16.39 -3.66
CA GLU A 50 3.30 -17.59 -2.83
C GLU A 50 1.95 -18.34 -2.98
N GLY A 51 0.94 -17.70 -3.59
CA GLY A 51 -0.37 -18.30 -3.84
C GLY A 51 -1.31 -18.26 -2.64
N ASP A 52 -1.05 -17.42 -1.64
CA ASP A 52 -1.83 -17.30 -0.40
C ASP A 52 -2.52 -15.93 -0.21
N TRP A 53 -2.59 -15.11 -1.30
CA TRP A 53 -3.11 -13.75 -1.25
C TRP A 53 -4.56 -13.66 -0.77
N LEU A 54 -5.45 -14.40 -1.42
CA LEU A 54 -6.87 -14.45 -1.05
C LEU A 54 -7.36 -15.91 -1.14
N PRO A 55 -7.84 -16.51 -0.05
CA PRO A 55 -8.41 -17.85 -0.09
C PRO A 55 -9.53 -17.97 -1.12
N GLY A 56 -9.42 -18.93 -2.04
CA GLY A 56 -10.41 -19.18 -3.09
C GLY A 56 -10.34 -18.25 -4.30
N ASN A 57 -9.39 -17.32 -4.34
CA ASN A 57 -9.17 -16.46 -5.50
C ASN A 57 -7.74 -16.68 -6.01
N PRO A 58 -7.49 -17.69 -6.88
CA PRO A 58 -6.17 -17.94 -7.42
C PRO A 58 -5.70 -16.74 -8.23
N ALA A 59 -4.41 -16.46 -8.20
CA ALA A 59 -3.79 -15.45 -9.04
C ALA A 59 -4.11 -15.76 -10.52
N PHE A 60 -4.44 -14.73 -11.28
CA PHE A 60 -4.50 -14.83 -12.74
C PHE A 60 -3.07 -15.11 -13.25
N THR A 61 -2.82 -16.27 -13.81
CA THR A 61 -1.49 -16.67 -14.33
C THR A 61 -1.58 -17.13 -15.78
N PRO A 62 -0.55 -16.88 -16.62
CA PRO A 62 0.69 -16.15 -16.28
C PRO A 62 0.45 -14.65 -16.07
N ILE A 63 1.14 -14.05 -15.08
CA ILE A 63 0.99 -12.63 -14.77
C ILE A 63 2.36 -11.95 -14.51
N ILE A 64 2.45 -10.67 -14.88
CA ILE A 64 3.52 -9.76 -14.46
C ILE A 64 3.04 -9.05 -13.21
N PRO A 65 3.69 -9.22 -12.04
CA PRO A 65 3.33 -8.53 -10.80
C PRO A 65 3.64 -7.02 -10.80
N GLY A 66 3.34 -6.34 -9.70
CA GLY A 66 3.71 -4.94 -9.47
C GLY A 66 2.56 -3.96 -9.73
N HIS A 67 2.21 -3.16 -8.72
CA HIS A 67 1.07 -2.24 -8.78
C HIS A 67 1.34 -0.85 -8.17
N GLU A 68 2.60 -0.49 -7.97
CA GLU A 68 3.04 0.79 -7.42
C GLU A 68 4.05 1.38 -8.37
N LEU A 69 3.62 1.95 -9.47
CA LEU A 69 4.56 2.29 -10.52
C LEU A 69 4.51 3.76 -10.93
N VAL A 70 5.67 4.22 -11.33
CA VAL A 70 5.90 5.51 -12.00
C VAL A 70 6.61 5.26 -13.31
N GLY A 71 6.26 6.04 -14.32
CA GLY A 71 6.88 5.95 -15.63
C GLY A 71 6.47 7.11 -16.52
N THR A 72 6.76 6.95 -17.82
CA THR A 72 6.48 7.97 -18.85
C THR A 72 5.55 7.39 -19.90
N VAL A 73 4.52 8.12 -20.29
CA VAL A 73 3.61 7.73 -21.37
C VAL A 73 4.40 7.61 -22.67
N SER A 74 4.43 6.42 -23.26
CA SER A 74 5.12 6.13 -24.53
C SER A 74 4.17 5.99 -25.72
N ALA A 75 2.91 5.61 -25.47
CA ALA A 75 1.86 5.61 -26.49
C ALA A 75 0.48 5.87 -25.85
N VAL A 76 -0.44 6.41 -26.63
CA VAL A 76 -1.79 6.80 -26.19
C VAL A 76 -2.81 6.10 -27.08
N GLY A 77 -3.73 5.35 -26.46
CA GLY A 77 -4.83 4.69 -27.14
C GLY A 77 -5.94 5.65 -27.54
N SER A 78 -6.84 5.18 -28.39
CA SER A 78 -7.97 5.99 -28.86
C SER A 78 -8.87 6.44 -27.69
N GLY A 79 -9.46 7.65 -27.80
CA GLY A 79 -10.38 8.21 -26.81
C GLY A 79 -9.70 8.83 -25.58
N VAL A 80 -8.38 8.73 -25.42
CA VAL A 80 -7.66 9.42 -24.34
C VAL A 80 -7.38 10.87 -24.76
N THR A 81 -7.78 11.82 -23.90
CA THR A 81 -7.55 13.25 -24.10
C THR A 81 -6.82 13.92 -22.94
N ALA A 82 -6.69 13.21 -21.82
CA ALA A 82 -6.12 13.75 -20.58
C ALA A 82 -4.60 13.64 -20.51
N PHE A 83 -3.97 12.84 -21.38
CA PHE A 83 -2.53 12.58 -21.37
C PHE A 83 -1.95 12.64 -22.79
N VAL A 84 -0.66 12.99 -22.86
CA VAL A 84 0.13 12.98 -24.08
C VAL A 84 1.41 12.15 -23.92
N ILE A 85 2.03 11.76 -25.04
CA ILE A 85 3.33 11.08 -25.00
C ILE A 85 4.37 12.02 -24.34
N GLY A 86 5.12 11.47 -23.39
CA GLY A 86 6.10 12.20 -22.59
C GLY A 86 5.60 12.59 -21.19
N ASP A 87 4.30 12.53 -20.91
CA ASP A 87 3.78 12.79 -19.57
C ASP A 87 4.36 11.81 -18.55
N ARG A 88 4.81 12.33 -17.42
CA ARG A 88 5.27 11.53 -16.29
C ARG A 88 4.10 11.15 -15.40
N VAL A 89 3.83 9.86 -15.28
CA VAL A 89 2.61 9.33 -14.66
C VAL A 89 2.89 8.23 -13.64
N GLY A 90 1.94 8.05 -12.73
CA GLY A 90 1.91 6.92 -11.83
C GLY A 90 0.59 6.14 -11.90
N VAL A 91 0.66 4.85 -11.60
CA VAL A 91 -0.47 3.92 -11.64
C VAL A 91 -0.58 3.20 -10.31
N MET A 92 -1.80 3.15 -9.78
CA MET A 92 -2.14 2.51 -8.52
C MET A 92 -2.70 1.09 -8.73
N PRO A 93 -2.95 0.32 -7.64
CA PRO A 93 -3.56 -1.01 -7.74
C PRO A 93 -4.89 -1.04 -8.51
N LEU A 94 -5.77 -0.05 -8.35
CA LEU A 94 -7.00 0.01 -9.14
C LEU A 94 -6.68 0.33 -10.60
N TRP A 95 -6.64 -0.71 -11.45
CA TRP A 95 -6.42 -0.55 -12.89
C TRP A 95 -7.65 0.01 -13.59
N SER A 96 -8.83 -0.50 -13.23
CA SER A 96 -10.12 0.03 -13.73
C SER A 96 -11.25 -0.28 -12.76
N THR A 97 -12.35 0.48 -12.89
CA THR A 97 -13.61 0.25 -12.18
C THR A 97 -14.79 0.47 -13.12
N CYS A 98 -16.01 0.08 -12.73
CA CYS A 98 -17.17 0.21 -13.63
C CYS A 98 -17.69 1.66 -13.77
N MET A 99 -17.19 2.62 -12.99
CA MET A 99 -17.51 4.05 -12.99
C MET A 99 -18.98 4.43 -12.76
N ARG A 100 -19.88 3.45 -12.54
CA ARG A 100 -21.36 3.65 -12.48
C ARG A 100 -22.06 2.98 -11.30
N CYS A 101 -21.41 2.09 -10.55
CA CYS A 101 -22.03 1.51 -9.35
C CYS A 101 -22.04 2.52 -8.20
N GLU A 102 -22.81 2.21 -7.15
CA GLU A 102 -22.89 3.02 -5.94
C GLU A 102 -21.51 3.43 -5.41
N PHE A 103 -20.57 2.48 -5.34
CA PHE A 103 -19.23 2.76 -4.82
C PHE A 103 -18.45 3.74 -5.72
N CYS A 104 -18.49 3.55 -7.02
CA CYS A 104 -17.83 4.47 -7.96
C CYS A 104 -18.43 5.88 -7.92
N MET A 105 -19.75 5.97 -7.83
CA MET A 105 -20.47 7.25 -7.81
C MET A 105 -20.32 8.02 -6.49
N THR A 106 -19.86 7.36 -5.43
CA THR A 106 -19.72 7.96 -4.08
C THR A 106 -18.25 8.07 -3.61
N GLY A 107 -17.27 7.95 -4.53
CA GLY A 107 -15.85 8.09 -4.19
C GLY A 107 -15.31 6.94 -3.33
N ARG A 108 -15.80 5.73 -3.56
CA ARG A 108 -15.38 4.49 -2.90
C ARG A 108 -15.03 3.41 -3.92
N GLU A 109 -14.37 3.80 -5.01
CA GLU A 109 -14.08 2.95 -6.18
C GLU A 109 -13.34 1.67 -5.82
N GLN A 110 -12.54 1.66 -4.76
CA GLN A 110 -11.84 0.49 -4.24
C GLN A 110 -12.80 -0.65 -3.81
N LEU A 111 -14.08 -0.34 -3.60
CA LEU A 111 -15.14 -1.33 -3.28
C LEU A 111 -15.93 -1.79 -4.51
N CYS A 112 -15.63 -1.29 -5.70
CA CYS A 112 -16.29 -1.72 -6.94
C CYS A 112 -16.10 -3.22 -7.16
N GLN A 113 -17.21 -3.95 -7.37
CA GLN A 113 -17.16 -5.40 -7.58
C GLN A 113 -16.60 -5.80 -8.97
N SER A 114 -16.61 -4.86 -9.93
CA SER A 114 -16.06 -5.06 -11.27
C SER A 114 -14.68 -4.42 -11.43
N LYS A 115 -13.98 -4.13 -10.33
CA LYS A 115 -12.63 -3.58 -10.40
C LYS A 115 -11.65 -4.58 -10.97
N GLN A 116 -10.67 -4.06 -11.72
CA GLN A 116 -9.48 -4.80 -12.11
C GLN A 116 -8.27 -4.23 -11.37
N ILE A 117 -7.32 -5.09 -11.04
CA ILE A 117 -6.17 -4.76 -10.19
C ILE A 117 -4.89 -4.96 -10.99
N THR A 118 -4.10 -3.89 -11.06
CA THR A 118 -2.76 -3.88 -11.67
C THR A 118 -1.87 -4.92 -11.01
N GLY A 119 -1.24 -5.78 -11.78
CA GLY A 119 -0.35 -6.82 -11.27
C GLY A 119 -1.03 -7.99 -10.54
N GLU A 120 -2.39 -8.07 -10.57
CA GLU A 120 -3.16 -9.16 -9.96
C GLU A 120 -4.20 -9.76 -10.92
N THR A 121 -5.02 -8.93 -11.57
CA THR A 121 -6.02 -9.37 -12.58
C THR A 121 -5.67 -8.93 -13.99
N VAL A 122 -4.72 -8.00 -14.12
CA VAL A 122 -4.09 -7.54 -15.35
C VAL A 122 -2.58 -7.43 -15.10
N HIS A 123 -1.76 -7.45 -16.15
CA HIS A 123 -0.32 -7.31 -16.01
C HIS A 123 0.08 -6.01 -15.31
N GLY A 124 1.14 -6.09 -14.51
CA GLY A 124 1.66 -4.99 -13.69
C GLY A 124 3.03 -4.48 -14.13
N GLY A 125 3.66 -3.75 -13.22
CA GLY A 125 4.84 -2.93 -13.47
C GLY A 125 6.20 -3.58 -13.25
N TYR A 126 6.29 -4.90 -13.00
CA TYR A 126 7.59 -5.58 -13.01
C TYR A 126 8.02 -5.88 -14.46
N ALA A 127 8.01 -4.86 -15.30
CA ALA A 127 8.35 -4.91 -16.71
C ALA A 127 8.72 -3.52 -17.23
N GLU A 128 9.42 -3.48 -18.38
CA GLU A 128 9.79 -2.21 -19.03
C GLU A 128 8.59 -1.37 -19.46
N TYR A 129 7.45 -2.00 -19.75
CA TYR A 129 6.22 -1.31 -20.15
C TYR A 129 5.00 -1.98 -19.52
N VAL A 130 3.98 -1.16 -19.27
CA VAL A 130 2.68 -1.61 -18.74
C VAL A 130 1.54 -0.85 -19.41
N LEU A 131 0.40 -1.53 -19.59
CA LEU A 131 -0.85 -0.86 -19.95
C LEU A 131 -1.52 -0.29 -18.70
N ALA A 132 -1.99 0.95 -18.79
CA ALA A 132 -2.76 1.61 -17.75
C ALA A 132 -4.05 2.20 -18.34
N THR A 133 -5.10 2.35 -17.55
CA THR A 133 -6.30 3.09 -17.95
C THR A 133 -6.14 4.57 -17.62
N ALA A 134 -6.49 5.46 -18.53
CA ALA A 134 -6.38 6.91 -18.33
C ALA A 134 -7.15 7.38 -17.08
N ASP A 135 -8.32 6.79 -16.78
CA ASP A 135 -9.14 7.15 -15.63
C ASP A 135 -8.52 6.82 -14.26
N HIS A 136 -7.53 5.92 -14.22
CA HIS A 136 -6.84 5.48 -12.99
C HIS A 136 -5.32 5.74 -13.05
N THR A 137 -4.91 6.68 -13.90
CA THR A 137 -3.55 7.16 -14.04
C THR A 137 -3.44 8.60 -13.54
N TYR A 138 -2.32 8.97 -12.95
CA TYR A 138 -2.14 10.26 -12.28
C TYR A 138 -0.84 10.90 -12.71
N VAL A 139 -0.85 12.22 -12.93
CA VAL A 139 0.39 12.99 -13.16
C VAL A 139 1.21 13.01 -11.88
N VAL A 140 2.49 12.65 -11.98
CA VAL A 140 3.42 12.68 -10.85
C VAL A 140 4.03 14.08 -10.76
N PRO A 141 3.99 14.75 -9.58
CA PRO A 141 4.61 16.04 -9.38
C PRO A 141 6.12 16.03 -9.71
N GLU A 142 6.61 17.07 -10.40
CA GLU A 142 7.98 17.16 -10.92
C GLU A 142 9.06 17.10 -9.82
N ASN A 143 8.74 17.59 -8.63
CA ASN A 143 9.67 17.63 -7.49
C ASN A 143 9.80 16.29 -6.72
N LEU A 144 9.11 15.22 -7.16
CA LEU A 144 9.24 13.88 -6.58
C LEU A 144 10.12 13.00 -7.46
N GLY A 145 11.09 12.30 -6.89
CA GLY A 145 11.85 11.25 -7.59
C GLY A 145 10.97 10.04 -7.90
N ASP A 146 11.28 9.27 -8.97
CA ASP A 146 10.45 8.12 -9.37
C ASP A 146 10.39 7.03 -8.29
N ALA A 147 11.53 6.72 -7.68
CA ALA A 147 11.60 5.73 -6.61
C ALA A 147 10.85 6.16 -5.34
N GLU A 148 10.80 7.47 -5.05
CA GLU A 148 10.06 8.01 -3.92
C GLU A 148 8.56 8.09 -4.22
N ALA A 149 8.19 8.39 -5.46
CA ALA A 149 6.80 8.54 -5.86
C ALA A 149 6.08 7.19 -6.03
N ALA A 150 6.76 6.15 -6.52
CA ALA A 150 6.14 4.86 -6.79
C ALA A 150 5.37 4.28 -5.58
N PRO A 151 5.90 4.26 -4.34
CA PRO A 151 5.15 3.75 -3.19
C PRO A 151 3.96 4.62 -2.76
N LEU A 152 3.84 5.85 -3.22
CA LEU A 152 2.65 6.67 -2.92
C LEU A 152 1.38 6.02 -3.49
N PHE A 153 1.52 5.27 -4.59
CA PHE A 153 0.40 4.65 -5.32
C PHE A 153 -0.19 3.40 -4.64
N CYS A 154 0.45 2.81 -3.63
CA CYS A 154 -0.16 1.76 -2.81
C CYS A 154 -0.03 2.07 -1.31
N PRO A 155 1.14 2.07 -0.65
CA PRO A 155 1.21 2.42 0.76
C PRO A 155 0.74 3.85 1.04
N GLY A 156 0.98 4.81 0.17
CA GLY A 156 0.50 6.18 0.32
C GLY A 156 -1.02 6.26 0.37
N ILE A 157 -1.69 5.77 -0.67
CA ILE A 157 -3.16 5.78 -0.72
C ILE A 157 -3.81 4.90 0.36
N THR A 158 -3.18 3.78 0.71
CA THR A 158 -3.66 2.89 1.78
C THR A 158 -3.55 3.57 3.16
N ALA A 159 -2.47 4.31 3.40
CA ALA A 159 -2.30 5.09 4.61
C ALA A 159 -3.36 6.19 4.71
N TYR A 160 -3.58 6.94 3.63
CA TYR A 160 -4.61 7.99 3.59
C TYR A 160 -6.00 7.43 3.91
N GLY A 161 -6.42 6.37 3.20
CA GLY A 161 -7.71 5.72 3.42
C GLY A 161 -7.88 5.11 4.82
N SER A 162 -6.80 4.74 5.51
CA SER A 162 -6.86 4.24 6.90
C SER A 162 -6.93 5.39 7.91
N VAL A 163 -6.14 6.45 7.72
CA VAL A 163 -6.12 7.62 8.61
C VAL A 163 -7.44 8.38 8.54
N SER A 164 -8.06 8.52 7.37
CA SER A 164 -9.37 9.17 7.21
C SER A 164 -10.48 8.51 8.03
N LYS A 165 -10.38 7.18 8.26
CA LYS A 165 -11.34 6.43 9.09
C LYS A 165 -11.09 6.55 10.60
N ALA A 166 -9.91 7.00 11.00
CA ALA A 166 -9.51 7.08 12.42
C ALA A 166 -10.07 8.31 13.15
N GLN A 167 -10.67 9.26 12.42
CA GLN A 167 -11.27 10.48 12.97
C GLN A 167 -10.31 11.23 13.90
N LEU A 168 -9.07 11.41 13.47
CA LEU A 168 -8.03 12.05 14.27
C LEU A 168 -8.26 13.55 14.44
N SER A 169 -7.74 14.09 15.52
CA SER A 169 -7.73 15.52 15.85
C SER A 169 -6.56 15.83 16.80
N PRO A 170 -6.24 17.10 17.07
CA PRO A 170 -5.14 17.45 17.98
C PRO A 170 -5.27 16.90 19.41
N THR A 171 -6.49 16.53 19.83
CA THR A 171 -6.76 16.01 21.18
C THR A 171 -6.93 14.49 21.23
N ARG A 172 -6.83 13.80 20.07
CA ARG A 172 -7.00 12.35 19.98
C ARG A 172 -5.67 11.66 19.75
N SER A 173 -5.49 10.52 20.42
CA SER A 173 -4.32 9.67 20.30
C SER A 173 -4.55 8.50 19.34
N VAL A 174 -3.52 8.10 18.61
CA VAL A 174 -3.56 6.93 17.73
C VAL A 174 -2.34 6.04 17.95
N ALA A 175 -2.54 4.70 17.95
CA ALA A 175 -1.44 3.76 17.91
C ALA A 175 -1.42 2.99 16.58
N VAL A 176 -0.24 2.93 15.96
CA VAL A 176 -0.01 2.24 14.68
C VAL A 176 0.75 0.94 14.94
N PHE A 177 0.13 -0.18 14.65
CA PHE A 177 0.69 -1.52 14.81
C PHE A 177 1.29 -2.01 13.49
N GLY A 178 2.62 -2.15 13.47
CA GLY A 178 3.37 -2.54 12.27
C GLY A 178 3.89 -1.35 11.48
N ILE A 179 5.19 -1.06 11.66
CA ILE A 179 5.89 0.08 11.05
C ILE A 179 6.76 -0.45 9.90
N GLY A 180 6.15 -0.71 8.79
CA GLY A 180 6.78 -1.13 7.54
C GLY A 180 6.32 -0.26 6.39
N GLY A 181 6.10 -0.87 5.21
CA GLY A 181 5.77 -0.18 3.97
C GLY A 181 4.55 0.75 4.03
N VAL A 182 3.50 0.40 4.76
CA VAL A 182 2.32 1.27 4.97
C VAL A 182 2.46 2.06 6.27
N GLY A 183 2.86 1.41 7.36
CA GLY A 183 2.85 2.02 8.70
C GLY A 183 3.71 3.29 8.82
N HIS A 184 4.86 3.37 8.13
CA HIS A 184 5.70 4.58 8.18
C HIS A 184 5.02 5.79 7.50
N VAL A 185 4.14 5.55 6.52
CA VAL A 185 3.33 6.61 5.87
C VAL A 185 2.15 6.99 6.76
N VAL A 186 1.50 5.98 7.40
CA VAL A 186 0.42 6.22 8.38
C VAL A 186 0.88 7.14 9.52
N LEU A 187 2.09 6.92 10.07
CA LEU A 187 2.63 7.76 11.13
C LEU A 187 2.73 9.23 10.72
N GLN A 188 3.25 9.49 9.51
CA GLN A 188 3.36 10.85 8.97
C GLN A 188 1.98 11.50 8.80
N MET A 189 1.05 10.81 8.16
CA MET A 189 -0.29 11.33 7.95
C MET A 189 -1.03 11.56 9.28
N ALA A 190 -0.88 10.65 10.24
CA ALA A 190 -1.46 10.83 11.57
C ALA A 190 -0.87 12.05 12.29
N ALA A 191 0.44 12.27 12.18
CA ALA A 191 1.12 13.42 12.78
C ALA A 191 0.61 14.78 12.23
N LEU A 192 0.13 14.83 10.99
CA LEU A 192 -0.49 16.05 10.42
C LEU A 192 -1.74 16.51 11.17
N HIS A 193 -2.39 15.62 11.94
CA HIS A 193 -3.56 15.94 12.75
C HIS A 193 -3.21 16.53 14.12
N GLY A 194 -1.92 16.52 14.53
CA GLY A 194 -1.41 17.17 15.74
C GLY A 194 -1.68 16.45 17.07
N GLY A 195 -2.29 15.24 17.04
CA GLY A 195 -2.51 14.41 18.23
C GLY A 195 -1.30 13.54 18.59
N GLU A 196 -1.40 12.76 19.68
CA GLU A 196 -0.37 11.78 20.03
C GLU A 196 -0.35 10.61 19.03
N VAL A 197 0.84 10.31 18.48
CA VAL A 197 1.05 9.22 17.51
C VAL A 197 2.01 8.20 18.12
N VAL A 198 1.50 7.01 18.46
CA VAL A 198 2.25 5.93 19.06
C VAL A 198 2.60 4.88 18.01
N ALA A 199 3.87 4.57 17.84
CA ALA A 199 4.30 3.46 16.98
C ALA A 199 4.48 2.18 17.80
N VAL A 200 3.93 1.05 17.33
CA VAL A 200 4.07 -0.26 17.96
C VAL A 200 4.79 -1.22 17.01
N THR A 201 5.99 -1.66 17.36
CA THR A 201 6.81 -2.55 16.53
C THR A 201 7.79 -3.38 17.33
N ARG A 202 8.23 -4.52 16.78
CA ARG A 202 9.25 -5.39 17.38
C ARG A 202 10.67 -5.04 16.92
N SER A 203 10.80 -4.49 15.70
CA SER A 203 12.10 -4.21 15.08
C SER A 203 12.70 -2.91 15.59
N GLU A 204 13.97 -2.93 15.97
CA GLU A 204 14.71 -1.72 16.38
C GLU A 204 14.80 -0.71 15.23
N GLN A 205 15.15 -1.17 14.04
CA GLN A 205 15.19 -0.34 12.84
C GLN A 205 13.85 0.38 12.56
N HIS A 206 12.72 -0.30 12.81
CA HIS A 206 11.40 0.32 12.67
C HIS A 206 11.05 1.26 13.82
N ARG A 207 11.64 1.10 15.01
CA ARG A 207 11.48 2.06 16.12
C ARG A 207 12.18 3.38 15.79
N GLU A 208 13.41 3.30 15.29
CA GLU A 208 14.17 4.47 14.83
C GLU A 208 13.43 5.19 13.70
N LEU A 209 13.02 4.45 12.65
CA LEU A 209 12.24 4.99 11.55
C LEU A 209 10.96 5.68 12.04
N ALA A 210 10.24 5.10 13.00
CA ALA A 210 9.01 5.68 13.52
C ALA A 210 9.21 7.07 14.10
N LEU A 211 10.28 7.28 14.86
CA LEU A 211 10.64 8.60 15.42
C LEU A 211 11.05 9.59 14.32
N GLU A 212 11.80 9.13 13.32
CA GLU A 212 12.21 9.95 12.17
C GLU A 212 11.02 10.49 11.36
N VAL A 213 9.91 9.73 11.31
CA VAL A 213 8.75 10.03 10.50
C VAL A 213 7.54 10.55 11.28
N GLY A 214 7.75 10.99 12.53
CA GLY A 214 6.76 11.77 13.27
C GLY A 214 5.97 11.02 14.35
N ALA A 215 6.36 9.79 14.75
CA ALA A 215 5.82 9.20 15.96
C ALA A 215 6.27 10.00 17.19
N THR A 216 5.32 10.33 18.07
CA THR A 216 5.62 11.02 19.33
C THR A 216 6.18 10.06 20.38
N ARG A 217 5.85 8.76 20.25
CA ARG A 217 6.27 7.70 21.17
C ARG A 217 6.35 6.35 20.45
N VAL A 218 7.22 5.48 20.96
CA VAL A 218 7.39 4.12 20.43
C VAL A 218 7.20 3.11 21.55
N VAL A 219 6.48 2.03 21.26
CA VAL A 219 6.30 0.87 22.12
C VAL A 219 7.02 -0.33 21.50
N ASP A 220 7.96 -0.89 22.23
CA ASP A 220 8.69 -2.10 21.87
C ASP A 220 7.83 -3.34 22.20
N ALA A 221 7.27 -3.94 21.18
CA ALA A 221 6.40 -5.11 21.31
C ALA A 221 7.16 -6.43 21.59
N THR A 222 8.48 -6.38 21.82
CA THR A 222 9.26 -7.53 22.33
C THR A 222 9.29 -7.58 23.86
N ARG A 223 8.94 -6.47 24.54
CA ARG A 223 9.03 -6.32 25.99
C ARG A 223 7.73 -6.64 26.74
N GLY A 224 6.77 -7.24 26.09
CA GLY A 224 5.47 -7.62 26.66
C GLY A 224 4.32 -7.32 25.70
N ASP A 225 3.09 -7.42 26.20
CA ASP A 225 1.90 -7.12 25.40
C ASP A 225 1.70 -5.61 25.24
N PRO A 226 1.86 -5.04 24.04
CA PRO A 226 1.69 -3.61 23.81
C PRO A 226 0.24 -3.14 24.00
N GLY A 227 -0.74 -4.03 23.80
CA GLY A 227 -2.16 -3.73 24.03
C GLY A 227 -2.43 -3.46 25.51
N GLU A 228 -1.98 -4.37 26.39
CA GLU A 228 -2.10 -4.21 27.84
C GLU A 228 -1.31 -2.99 28.35
N LEU A 229 -0.10 -2.79 27.83
CA LEU A 229 0.73 -1.65 28.21
C LEU A 229 0.00 -0.32 27.92
N LEU A 230 -0.53 -0.17 26.72
CA LEU A 230 -1.26 1.02 26.31
C LEU A 230 -2.56 1.18 27.12
N ALA A 231 -3.32 0.10 27.34
CA ALA A 231 -4.55 0.13 28.14
C ALA A 231 -4.29 0.59 29.59
N LYS A 232 -3.22 0.09 30.23
CA LYS A 232 -2.80 0.53 31.59
C LYS A 232 -2.41 2.02 31.66
N GLN A 233 -2.04 2.62 30.54
CA GLN A 233 -1.72 4.04 30.39
C GLN A 233 -2.94 4.90 30.00
N GLY A 234 -4.14 4.33 29.99
CA GLY A 234 -5.39 5.01 29.64
C GLY A 234 -5.89 4.73 28.23
N GLY A 235 -5.17 3.92 27.44
CA GLY A 235 -5.53 3.54 26.08
C GLY A 235 -5.37 4.67 25.05
N VAL A 236 -5.69 4.37 23.79
CA VAL A 236 -5.68 5.32 22.67
C VAL A 236 -7.07 5.45 22.05
N ASP A 237 -7.36 6.58 21.40
CA ASP A 237 -8.67 6.83 20.79
C ASP A 237 -8.88 6.06 19.51
N ALA A 238 -7.79 5.77 18.79
CA ALA A 238 -7.83 4.93 17.58
C ALA A 238 -6.58 4.02 17.50
N THR A 239 -6.75 2.88 16.83
CA THR A 239 -5.62 2.02 16.44
C THR A 239 -5.69 1.71 14.95
N ILE A 240 -4.52 1.66 14.28
CA ILE A 240 -4.39 1.31 12.86
C ILE A 240 -3.43 0.14 12.76
N VAL A 241 -3.87 -0.98 12.15
CA VAL A 241 -3.13 -2.24 12.14
C VAL A 241 -2.72 -2.63 10.74
N PHE A 242 -1.39 -2.68 10.51
CA PHE A 242 -0.74 -3.22 9.32
C PHE A 242 0.26 -4.34 9.64
N ALA A 243 0.36 -4.77 10.91
CA ALA A 243 1.07 -5.97 11.29
C ALA A 243 0.22 -7.21 10.93
N PRO A 244 0.68 -8.12 10.05
CA PRO A 244 -0.13 -9.24 9.53
C PRO A 244 -0.21 -10.37 10.56
N SER A 245 -0.94 -10.17 11.65
CA SER A 245 -1.05 -11.12 12.76
C SER A 245 -2.34 -10.90 13.56
N ASP A 246 -3.06 -12.00 13.82
CA ASP A 246 -4.22 -12.02 14.71
C ASP A 246 -3.91 -11.46 16.10
N VAL A 247 -2.69 -11.75 16.59
CA VAL A 247 -2.21 -11.23 17.89
C VAL A 247 -2.17 -9.71 17.88
N SER A 248 -1.63 -9.12 16.80
CA SER A 248 -1.52 -7.65 16.70
C SER A 248 -2.91 -6.98 16.64
N VAL A 249 -3.88 -7.60 15.99
CA VAL A 249 -5.26 -7.08 15.95
C VAL A 249 -5.92 -7.15 17.33
N ARG A 250 -5.76 -8.25 18.06
CA ARG A 250 -6.26 -8.36 19.44
C ARG A 250 -5.60 -7.37 20.39
N GLN A 251 -4.29 -7.16 20.26
CA GLN A 251 -3.54 -6.16 21.03
C GLN A 251 -4.03 -4.73 20.72
N ALA A 252 -4.32 -4.42 19.46
CA ALA A 252 -4.90 -3.16 19.07
C ALA A 252 -6.31 -2.95 19.65
N LEU A 253 -7.16 -3.99 19.64
CA LEU A 253 -8.45 -3.96 20.32
C LEU A 253 -8.31 -3.66 21.83
N THR A 254 -7.34 -4.30 22.49
CA THR A 254 -7.07 -4.06 23.93
C THR A 254 -6.55 -2.65 24.18
N ALA A 255 -5.67 -2.12 23.31
CA ALA A 255 -5.12 -0.77 23.40
C ALA A 255 -6.15 0.34 23.21
N THR A 256 -7.22 0.06 22.47
CA THR A 256 -8.24 1.07 22.11
C THR A 256 -9.19 1.31 23.28
N LYS A 257 -9.43 2.58 23.63
CA LYS A 257 -10.41 3.00 24.64
C LYS A 257 -11.83 2.50 24.31
N PRO A 258 -12.72 2.36 25.31
CA PRO A 258 -14.15 2.27 25.04
C PRO A 258 -14.62 3.41 24.13
N GLY A 259 -15.52 3.11 23.16
CA GLY A 259 -15.99 4.05 22.14
C GLY A 259 -14.95 4.39 21.05
N GLY A 260 -13.74 3.82 21.11
CA GLY A 260 -12.68 4.10 20.14
C GLY A 260 -12.81 3.28 18.86
N THR A 261 -11.90 3.54 17.91
CA THR A 261 -11.94 2.92 16.56
C THR A 261 -10.70 2.09 16.30
N VAL A 262 -10.89 0.87 15.78
CA VAL A 262 -9.82 -0.03 15.32
C VAL A 262 -9.89 -0.17 13.82
N ILE A 263 -8.86 0.28 13.11
CA ILE A 263 -8.74 0.19 11.66
C ILE A 263 -7.83 -0.99 11.31
N VAL A 264 -8.36 -1.95 10.55
CA VAL A 264 -7.65 -3.18 10.19
C VAL A 264 -7.37 -3.19 8.69
N GLY A 265 -6.09 -3.11 8.31
CA GLY A 265 -5.61 -3.14 6.92
C GLY A 265 -4.95 -4.48 6.54
N VAL A 266 -5.25 -5.56 7.25
CA VAL A 266 -4.69 -6.90 7.03
C VAL A 266 -5.77 -7.97 7.18
N ASN A 267 -5.56 -9.15 6.57
CA ASN A 267 -6.38 -10.32 6.87
C ASN A 267 -6.01 -10.87 8.25
N ALA A 268 -6.94 -10.84 9.20
CA ALA A 268 -6.72 -11.35 10.54
C ALA A 268 -8.06 -11.66 11.25
N SER A 269 -8.00 -12.57 12.21
CA SER A 269 -9.10 -12.86 13.12
C SER A 269 -9.15 -11.83 14.25
N LEU A 270 -10.33 -11.25 14.46
CA LEU A 270 -10.57 -10.31 15.55
C LEU A 270 -10.66 -10.99 16.92
N GLY A 271 -11.07 -12.28 16.95
CA GLY A 271 -11.48 -12.94 18.18
C GLY A 271 -12.80 -12.38 18.72
N ALA A 272 -13.01 -12.44 20.03
CA ALA A 272 -14.19 -11.89 20.67
C ALA A 272 -14.15 -10.36 20.70
N LEU A 273 -15.22 -9.73 20.23
CA LEU A 273 -15.39 -8.28 20.33
C LEU A 273 -16.06 -7.95 21.68
N PRO A 274 -15.44 -7.12 22.54
CA PRO A 274 -16.03 -6.70 23.80
C PRO A 274 -17.19 -5.71 23.54
N PHE A 275 -18.40 -6.21 23.40
CA PHE A 275 -19.56 -5.39 23.02
C PHE A 275 -19.87 -4.25 24.00
N ALA A 276 -19.55 -4.43 25.29
CA ALA A 276 -19.77 -3.40 26.31
C ALA A 276 -18.85 -2.17 26.16
N ASP A 277 -17.77 -2.30 25.41
CA ASP A 277 -16.87 -1.17 25.13
C ASP A 277 -17.35 -0.28 23.95
N GLU A 278 -18.36 -0.69 23.20
CA GLU A 278 -18.90 0.03 22.04
C GLU A 278 -17.81 0.43 20.99
N LYS A 279 -16.75 -0.37 20.87
CA LYS A 279 -15.65 -0.11 19.93
C LYS A 279 -16.12 -0.33 18.48
N THR A 280 -15.73 0.58 17.61
CA THR A 280 -15.92 0.43 16.16
C THR A 280 -14.72 -0.31 15.55
N VAL A 281 -14.96 -1.37 14.77
CA VAL A 281 -13.92 -2.05 13.99
C VAL A 281 -14.20 -1.89 12.51
N VAL A 282 -13.22 -1.35 11.77
CA VAL A 282 -13.38 -0.99 10.35
C VAL A 282 -12.25 -1.61 9.53
N GLY A 283 -12.61 -2.33 8.45
CA GLY A 283 -11.66 -2.74 7.43
C GLY A 283 -11.19 -1.54 6.59
N SER A 284 -9.93 -1.54 6.17
CA SER A 284 -9.39 -0.50 5.29
C SER A 284 -8.62 -1.11 4.13
N LEU A 285 -9.04 -0.76 2.91
CA LEU A 285 -8.41 -1.15 1.64
C LEU A 285 -8.20 0.09 0.80
N LEU A 286 -6.95 0.39 0.42
CA LEU A 286 -6.62 1.51 -0.48
C LEU A 286 -7.36 2.82 -0.10
N GLY A 287 -7.71 3.60 -1.09
CA GLY A 287 -8.56 4.78 -1.07
C GLY A 287 -9.15 5.05 -2.45
N SER A 288 -9.89 6.14 -2.57
CA SER A 288 -10.52 6.59 -3.81
C SER A 288 -9.53 7.30 -4.75
N ARG A 289 -9.96 7.53 -5.99
CA ARG A 289 -9.20 8.32 -6.97
C ARG A 289 -8.96 9.76 -6.51
N PHE A 290 -9.93 10.36 -5.82
CA PHE A 290 -9.76 11.69 -5.23
C PHE A 290 -8.69 11.69 -4.13
N GLU A 291 -8.74 10.71 -3.23
CA GLU A 291 -7.75 10.58 -2.14
C GLU A 291 -6.34 10.35 -2.68
N MET A 292 -6.17 9.70 -3.85
CA MET A 292 -4.86 9.57 -4.48
C MET A 292 -4.28 10.93 -4.91
N GLN A 293 -5.11 11.84 -5.43
CA GLN A 293 -4.67 13.21 -5.75
C GLN A 293 -4.23 13.96 -4.49
N GLU A 294 -4.94 13.80 -3.37
CA GLU A 294 -4.54 14.38 -2.09
C GLU A 294 -3.21 13.83 -1.56
N VAL A 295 -2.96 12.53 -1.74
CA VAL A 295 -1.66 11.92 -1.40
C VAL A 295 -0.52 12.56 -2.19
N LEU A 296 -0.68 12.71 -3.50
CA LEU A 296 0.31 13.36 -4.37
C LEU A 296 0.51 14.82 -4.01
N ARG A 297 -0.56 15.55 -3.67
CA ARG A 297 -0.48 16.94 -3.20
C ARG A 297 0.31 17.03 -1.88
N LEU A 298 0.02 16.20 -0.89
CA LEU A 298 0.76 16.19 0.38
C LEU A 298 2.24 15.88 0.17
N ALA A 299 2.56 14.94 -0.72
CA ALA A 299 3.94 14.60 -1.05
C ALA A 299 4.65 15.76 -1.76
N SER A 300 4.01 16.42 -2.74
CA SER A 300 4.58 17.57 -3.45
C SER A 300 4.82 18.78 -2.53
N GLU A 301 4.02 18.93 -1.48
CA GLU A 301 4.20 19.96 -0.44
C GLU A 301 5.27 19.57 0.61
N GLY A 302 5.93 18.43 0.47
CA GLY A 302 6.92 17.92 1.43
C GLY A 302 6.36 17.47 2.78
N LYS A 303 5.03 17.32 2.88
CA LYS A 303 4.33 16.86 4.10
C LYS A 303 4.31 15.35 4.23
N LEU A 304 4.63 14.63 3.17
CA LEU A 304 4.65 13.19 3.08
C LEU A 304 5.84 12.74 2.27
N ARG A 305 6.58 11.75 2.76
CA ARG A 305 7.69 11.11 2.03
C ARG A 305 7.64 9.61 2.21
N THR A 306 8.12 8.88 1.24
CA THR A 306 8.38 7.45 1.35
C THR A 306 9.87 7.22 1.63
N VAL A 307 10.17 6.26 2.51
CA VAL A 307 11.55 5.83 2.78
C VAL A 307 11.81 4.59 1.94
N THR A 308 12.69 4.70 0.95
CA THR A 308 12.88 3.68 -0.09
C THR A 308 14.29 3.13 -0.13
N GLU A 309 14.40 1.86 -0.54
CA GLU A 309 15.63 1.18 -0.95
C GLU A 309 15.43 0.74 -2.40
N THR A 310 16.37 1.06 -3.28
CA THR A 310 16.25 0.75 -4.71
C THR A 310 17.03 -0.51 -5.10
N TYR A 311 16.50 -1.24 -6.07
CA TYR A 311 17.05 -2.49 -6.61
C TYR A 311 16.78 -2.54 -8.11
N ASP A 312 17.58 -3.27 -8.87
CA ASP A 312 17.33 -3.52 -10.28
C ASP A 312 16.14 -4.47 -10.46
N LEU A 313 15.41 -4.37 -11.58
CA LEU A 313 14.29 -5.26 -11.92
C LEU A 313 14.65 -6.74 -11.79
N ASP A 314 15.85 -7.12 -12.15
CA ASP A 314 16.37 -8.49 -12.10
C ASP A 314 16.44 -9.05 -10.67
N GLN A 315 16.45 -8.19 -9.67
CA GLN A 315 16.51 -8.54 -8.26
C GLN A 315 15.12 -8.76 -7.63
N ALA A 316 14.02 -8.67 -8.42
CA ALA A 316 12.63 -8.75 -7.92
C ALA A 316 12.41 -9.95 -6.98
N HIS A 317 12.97 -11.11 -7.32
CA HIS A 317 12.88 -12.32 -6.52
C HIS A 317 13.58 -12.16 -5.15
N ASP A 318 14.82 -11.69 -5.14
CA ASP A 318 15.60 -11.49 -3.91
C ASP A 318 14.96 -10.43 -3.01
N VAL A 319 14.39 -9.40 -3.60
CA VAL A 319 13.69 -8.34 -2.86
C VAL A 319 12.43 -8.87 -2.19
N LEU A 320 11.63 -9.73 -2.86
CA LEU A 320 10.47 -10.37 -2.23
C LEU A 320 10.88 -11.28 -1.06
N ARG A 321 11.99 -12.03 -1.21
CA ARG A 321 12.55 -12.83 -0.12
C ARG A 321 12.98 -11.95 1.07
N ARG A 322 13.71 -10.85 0.83
CA ARG A 322 14.09 -9.88 1.86
C ARG A 322 12.87 -9.28 2.56
N LEU A 323 11.80 -8.99 1.81
CA LEU A 323 10.54 -8.50 2.36
C LEU A 323 9.88 -9.54 3.28
N LYS A 324 9.86 -10.81 2.88
CA LYS A 324 9.36 -11.94 3.70
C LYS A 324 10.12 -12.05 5.03
N GLU A 325 11.43 -11.93 4.97
CA GLU A 325 12.34 -12.02 6.12
C GLU A 325 12.35 -10.75 7.00
N GLY A 326 11.60 -9.70 6.62
CA GLY A 326 11.55 -8.43 7.36
C GLY A 326 12.85 -7.62 7.29
N ARG A 327 13.65 -7.80 6.23
CA ARG A 327 14.95 -7.13 6.01
C ARG A 327 14.87 -5.90 5.12
N VAL A 328 13.66 -5.43 4.80
CA VAL A 328 13.42 -4.15 4.13
C VAL A 328 13.07 -3.11 5.19
N ARG A 329 13.79 -1.97 5.20
CA ARG A 329 13.62 -0.93 6.23
C ARG A 329 12.22 -0.32 6.21
N ALA A 330 11.73 0.05 5.05
CA ALA A 330 10.38 0.55 4.85
C ALA A 330 9.81 0.09 3.51
N ARG A 331 10.36 0.55 2.38
CA ARG A 331 9.88 0.21 1.05
C ARG A 331 11.00 -0.13 0.08
N ALA A 332 10.91 -1.30 -0.55
CA ALA A 332 11.75 -1.64 -1.67
C ALA A 332 11.11 -1.18 -2.98
N VAL A 333 11.93 -0.70 -3.92
CA VAL A 333 11.51 -0.22 -5.23
C VAL A 333 12.44 -0.80 -6.29
N LEU A 334 11.87 -1.43 -7.31
CA LEU A 334 12.59 -1.89 -8.49
C LEU A 334 12.74 -0.73 -9.47
N LEU A 335 13.95 -0.52 -9.94
CA LEU A 335 14.26 0.37 -11.07
C LEU A 335 14.25 -0.48 -12.35
N VAL A 336 13.63 0.06 -13.41
CA VAL A 336 13.36 -0.67 -14.65
C VAL A 336 14.14 -0.07 -15.82
#